data_3af91f03fdbe17e89556adb29cfd820e
#
_entry.id   3af91f03fdbe17e89556adb29cfd820e
#
_cell.length_a   1.000
_cell.length_b   1.000
_cell.length_c   1.000
_cell.angle_alpha   90.00
_cell.angle_beta   90.00
_cell.angle_gamma   90.00
#
_symmetry.space_group_name_H-M   'P 1'
#
loop_
_entity.id
_entity.type
_entity.pdbx_description
1 polymer ?
#
loop_
_entity_poly.entity_id
_entity_poly.type
_entity_poly.pdbx_seq_one_letter_code
_entity_poly.pdbx_strand_id
1 'polypeptide(L)'
;MAPGSGFAGPTIYNRTLSSLQSGVPEEVQYALHHLVKISHERGDKYRFDQFTGLAEALLEKVLEVSQLYYGFKWRISYSEDMSSDSDVLNALSSDGTQDLLDKISTHRPLSIQDDVRPAGFAKLLSNINEAGLVLRNMVIMDENAWYLARMPLVRDVITIVLQLPSSPATVELQHYALEVAESLTKFFALGAKDPLYVSLLAQLESQDRGTIITALRALSRISMNFQSVSNRLPSVPTQSLRHICDWLLVEDEELRIACLDFLYMYTAITDNVKYLLKHIDMQSLIATLVRALMQGATPHETRERSNTPKKKSQGAEAPPKLSRSIVEQLCQISDEKEQSSQWLRTCFEADPEGEITQLALWSAYNDAFSQAPLRKPLMPAKDFITNVSHTFANAQAQVSSSQIAYWSLLLTWQEGCTEQGGSQQTEIHHQRRATARCSCGLERPTVFAMSVANSSSAER
;
A
#
# COMPACT_ATOMS: atom_id res chain seq x y z
N MET A 1 8.62 27.54 4.26
CA MET A 1 7.82 28.74 3.94
C MET A 1 6.78 28.35 2.93
N ALA A 2 5.52 28.70 3.15
CA ALA A 2 4.49 28.48 2.13
C ALA A 2 4.85 29.22 0.83
N PRO A 3 4.63 28.65 -0.36
CA PRO A 3 4.87 29.32 -1.62
C PRO A 3 4.07 30.63 -1.67
N GLY A 4 4.73 31.74 -2.02
CA GLY A 4 4.09 33.07 -2.04
C GLY A 4 4.14 33.86 -0.74
N SER A 5 4.71 33.33 0.36
CA SER A 5 4.96 34.10 1.58
C SER A 5 6.05 35.14 1.28
N GLY A 6 5.68 36.41 1.38
CA GLY A 6 6.56 37.55 1.09
C GLY A 6 6.04 38.50 0.01
N PHE A 7 4.93 38.18 -0.66
CA PHE A 7 4.26 39.10 -1.58
C PHE A 7 3.14 39.86 -0.86
N ALA A 8 3.13 41.18 -1.00
CA ALA A 8 2.02 42.04 -0.56
C ALA A 8 0.84 41.91 -1.55
N GLY A 9 0.15 40.78 -1.59
CA GLY A 9 -0.97 40.55 -2.51
C GLY A 9 -1.46 39.08 -2.44
N PRO A 10 -2.55 38.74 -3.15
CA PRO A 10 -3.03 37.37 -3.19
C PRO A 10 -1.95 36.44 -3.76
N THR A 11 -1.73 35.32 -3.07
CA THR A 11 -0.78 34.30 -3.54
C THR A 11 -1.23 33.75 -4.90
N ILE A 12 -0.31 33.20 -5.68
CA ILE A 12 -0.63 32.57 -6.97
C ILE A 12 -1.72 31.50 -6.82
N TYR A 13 -1.78 30.81 -5.68
CA TYR A 13 -2.78 29.78 -5.39
C TYR A 13 -4.18 30.38 -5.17
N ASN A 14 -4.30 31.48 -4.43
CA ASN A 14 -5.58 32.19 -4.27
C ASN A 14 -6.06 32.73 -5.61
N ARG A 15 -5.16 33.28 -6.44
CA ARG A 15 -5.50 33.69 -7.79
C ARG A 15 -5.99 32.52 -8.63
N THR A 16 -5.30 31.38 -8.58
CA THR A 16 -5.67 30.19 -9.36
C THR A 16 -7.05 29.67 -8.95
N LEU A 17 -7.36 29.62 -7.64
CA LEU A 17 -8.69 29.25 -7.17
C LEU A 17 -9.77 30.23 -7.62
N SER A 18 -9.53 31.54 -7.47
CA SER A 18 -10.47 32.58 -7.94
C SER A 18 -10.69 32.51 -9.43
N SER A 19 -9.63 32.27 -10.21
CA SER A 19 -9.71 32.11 -11.68
C SER A 19 -10.52 30.85 -12.05
N LEU A 20 -10.34 29.73 -11.34
CA LEU A 20 -11.09 28.49 -11.57
C LEU A 20 -12.59 28.67 -11.30
N GLN A 21 -12.95 29.46 -10.27
CA GLN A 21 -14.33 29.76 -9.88
C GLN A 21 -14.96 30.94 -10.63
N SER A 22 -14.20 31.69 -11.43
CA SER A 22 -14.65 32.94 -12.09
C SER A 22 -15.74 32.73 -13.14
N GLY A 23 -15.83 31.51 -13.71
CA GLY A 23 -16.68 31.22 -14.87
C GLY A 23 -16.20 31.87 -16.19
N VAL A 24 -15.08 32.61 -16.18
CA VAL A 24 -14.48 33.18 -17.39
C VAL A 24 -13.60 32.15 -18.06
N PRO A 25 -13.87 31.72 -19.33
CA PRO A 25 -13.19 30.59 -19.96
C PRO A 25 -11.67 30.71 -20.02
N GLU A 26 -11.15 31.92 -20.26
CA GLU A 26 -9.69 32.16 -20.32
C GLU A 26 -9.01 32.07 -18.95
N GLU A 27 -9.69 32.55 -17.90
CA GLU A 27 -9.20 32.47 -16.53
C GLU A 27 -9.24 31.02 -16.03
N VAL A 28 -10.30 30.27 -16.33
CA VAL A 28 -10.40 28.85 -16.02
C VAL A 28 -9.28 28.05 -16.68
N GLN A 29 -9.04 28.29 -17.96
CA GLN A 29 -7.96 27.64 -18.71
C GLN A 29 -6.57 27.98 -18.12
N TYR A 30 -6.35 29.26 -17.76
CA TYR A 30 -5.13 29.69 -17.08
C TYR A 30 -4.93 28.93 -15.74
N ALA A 31 -5.98 28.85 -14.94
CA ALA A 31 -5.94 28.16 -13.65
C ALA A 31 -5.60 26.68 -13.80
N LEU A 32 -6.29 25.96 -14.69
CA LEU A 32 -6.08 24.54 -14.91
C LEU A 32 -4.67 24.25 -15.42
N HIS A 33 -4.18 25.03 -16.40
CA HIS A 33 -2.83 24.89 -16.90
C HIS A 33 -1.75 25.03 -15.80
N HIS A 34 -1.94 26.01 -14.89
CA HIS A 34 -1.03 26.17 -13.75
C HIS A 34 -1.17 25.05 -12.72
N LEU A 35 -2.40 24.60 -12.43
CA LEU A 35 -2.66 23.50 -11.50
C LEU A 35 -2.07 22.19 -12.00
N VAL A 36 -2.16 21.87 -13.28
CA VAL A 36 -1.54 20.69 -13.89
C VAL A 36 -0.02 20.70 -13.64
N LYS A 37 0.65 21.82 -13.91
CA LYS A 37 2.08 21.95 -13.66
C LYS A 37 2.45 21.79 -12.19
N ILE A 38 1.74 22.50 -11.31
CA ILE A 38 2.02 22.47 -9.86
C ILE A 38 1.77 21.07 -9.31
N SER A 39 0.68 20.41 -9.69
CA SER A 39 0.35 19.07 -9.21
C SER A 39 1.36 18.03 -9.66
N HIS A 40 1.97 18.20 -10.85
CA HIS A 40 2.99 17.31 -11.37
C HIS A 40 4.38 17.56 -10.73
N GLU A 41 4.80 18.84 -10.65
CA GLU A 41 6.15 19.19 -10.21
C GLU A 41 6.29 19.23 -8.69
N ARG A 42 5.21 19.60 -7.98
CA ARG A 42 5.21 19.87 -6.54
C ARG A 42 3.98 19.32 -5.81
N GLY A 43 3.46 18.19 -6.23
CA GLY A 43 2.33 17.53 -5.57
C GLY A 43 2.58 17.28 -4.08
N ASP A 44 3.83 17.03 -3.71
CA ASP A 44 4.26 16.81 -2.32
C ASP A 44 4.06 18.02 -1.39
N LYS A 45 4.01 19.22 -1.94
CA LYS A 45 3.87 20.50 -1.19
C LYS A 45 2.51 21.17 -1.36
N TYR A 46 1.67 20.62 -2.24
CA TYR A 46 0.39 21.19 -2.59
C TYR A 46 -0.74 20.37 -1.99
N ARG A 47 -1.24 20.80 -0.83
CA ARG A 47 -2.21 20.04 -0.04
C ARG A 47 -3.59 20.69 -0.08
N PHE A 48 -4.64 19.88 -0.20
CA PHE A 48 -6.03 20.35 -0.21
C PHE A 48 -6.44 20.99 1.12
N ASP A 49 -5.91 20.54 2.24
CA ASP A 49 -6.20 21.12 3.56
C ASP A 49 -5.65 22.56 3.73
N GLN A 50 -4.67 22.95 2.92
CA GLN A 50 -4.10 24.31 2.93
C GLN A 50 -4.80 25.25 1.94
N PHE A 51 -5.55 24.70 0.98
CA PHE A 51 -6.22 25.45 -0.08
C PHE A 51 -7.71 25.10 -0.10
N THR A 52 -8.42 25.58 0.93
CA THR A 52 -9.86 25.34 1.11
C THR A 52 -10.65 25.76 -0.13
N GLY A 53 -11.54 24.88 -0.60
CA GLY A 53 -12.38 25.10 -1.77
C GLY A 53 -11.75 24.66 -3.09
N LEU A 54 -10.46 24.28 -3.13
CA LEU A 54 -9.84 23.81 -4.36
C LEU A 54 -10.36 22.44 -4.79
N ALA A 55 -10.48 21.52 -3.84
CA ALA A 55 -11.00 20.18 -4.10
C ALA A 55 -12.43 20.24 -4.64
N GLU A 56 -13.28 21.03 -4.00
CA GLU A 56 -14.67 21.27 -4.40
C GLU A 56 -14.74 21.85 -5.82
N ALA A 57 -13.97 22.90 -6.11
CA ALA A 57 -13.97 23.55 -7.42
C ALA A 57 -13.49 22.60 -8.54
N LEU A 58 -12.52 21.71 -8.27
CA LEU A 58 -12.07 20.70 -9.23
C LEU A 58 -13.14 19.62 -9.45
N LEU A 59 -13.80 19.16 -8.40
CA LEU A 59 -14.89 18.18 -8.50
C LEU A 59 -16.09 18.75 -9.27
N GLU A 60 -16.47 19.98 -8.99
CA GLU A 60 -17.53 20.70 -9.74
C GLU A 60 -17.16 20.83 -11.22
N LYS A 61 -15.88 21.10 -11.53
CA LYS A 61 -15.40 21.16 -12.90
C LYS A 61 -15.50 19.81 -13.61
N VAL A 62 -15.17 18.71 -12.94
CA VAL A 62 -15.33 17.35 -13.50
C VAL A 62 -16.80 17.02 -13.72
N LEU A 63 -17.72 17.43 -12.82
CA LEU A 63 -19.16 17.21 -12.97
C LEU A 63 -19.75 17.88 -14.22
N GLU A 64 -19.12 18.92 -14.77
CA GLU A 64 -19.57 19.56 -16.02
C GLU A 64 -19.59 18.58 -17.21
N VAL A 65 -18.92 17.42 -17.10
CA VAL A 65 -18.96 16.37 -18.14
C VAL A 65 -20.39 15.90 -18.43
N SER A 66 -21.28 15.89 -17.43
CA SER A 66 -22.68 15.52 -17.62
C SER A 66 -23.43 16.49 -18.54
N GLN A 67 -23.04 17.77 -18.53
CA GLN A 67 -23.63 18.75 -19.46
C GLN A 67 -23.21 18.45 -20.91
N LEU A 68 -21.99 17.97 -21.14
CA LEU A 68 -21.49 17.65 -22.47
C LEU A 68 -22.16 16.39 -23.06
N TYR A 69 -22.37 15.37 -22.22
CA TYR A 69 -22.83 14.05 -22.68
C TYR A 69 -24.34 13.81 -22.50
N TYR A 70 -24.97 14.49 -21.54
CA TYR A 70 -26.39 14.29 -21.21
C TYR A 70 -27.23 15.56 -21.29
N GLY A 71 -26.60 16.74 -21.44
CA GLY A 71 -27.29 18.01 -21.60
C GLY A 71 -27.82 18.60 -20.29
N PHE A 72 -27.46 18.09 -19.12
CA PHE A 72 -27.89 18.63 -17.82
C PHE A 72 -26.71 18.83 -16.86
N LYS A 73 -26.95 19.63 -15.82
CA LYS A 73 -25.99 19.86 -14.74
C LYS A 73 -26.48 19.21 -13.45
N TRP A 74 -25.57 18.53 -12.76
CA TRP A 74 -25.83 18.09 -11.40
C TRP A 74 -25.93 19.31 -10.47
N ARG A 75 -26.86 19.24 -9.49
CA ARG A 75 -27.00 20.22 -8.41
C ARG A 75 -26.56 19.58 -7.12
N ILE A 76 -25.61 20.19 -6.41
CA ILE A 76 -25.15 19.72 -5.12
C ILE A 76 -26.02 20.37 -4.05
N SER A 77 -26.69 19.55 -3.24
CA SER A 77 -27.50 20.00 -2.12
C SER A 77 -26.67 19.98 -0.86
N TYR A 78 -26.48 21.13 -0.26
CA TYR A 78 -25.74 21.32 1.00
C TYR A 78 -26.67 21.48 2.23
N SER A 79 -27.98 21.48 2.06
CA SER A 79 -28.94 21.64 3.17
C SER A 79 -29.65 20.34 3.50
N GLU A 80 -29.82 20.08 4.80
CA GLU A 80 -30.62 18.97 5.32
C GLU A 80 -32.14 19.21 5.14
N ASP A 81 -32.58 20.42 4.84
CA ASP A 81 -33.96 20.78 4.63
C ASP A 81 -34.51 20.34 3.27
N MET A 82 -34.41 19.05 2.98
CA MET A 82 -34.94 18.41 1.78
C MET A 82 -36.41 18.07 1.88
N SER A 83 -37.24 18.97 2.37
CA SER A 83 -38.67 18.66 2.50
C SER A 83 -39.49 18.89 1.22
N SER A 84 -38.96 19.43 0.15
CA SER A 84 -39.74 19.67 -1.08
C SER A 84 -39.06 19.44 -2.42
N ASP A 85 -37.73 19.27 -2.47
CA ASP A 85 -36.99 19.15 -3.75
C ASP A 85 -36.36 17.75 -3.98
N SER A 86 -36.78 16.73 -3.23
CA SER A 86 -36.28 15.36 -3.38
C SER A 86 -36.60 14.70 -4.74
N ASP A 87 -37.48 15.31 -5.52
CA ASP A 87 -37.85 14.86 -6.86
C ASP A 87 -36.95 15.41 -7.99
N VAL A 88 -35.91 16.14 -7.65
CA VAL A 88 -35.01 16.63 -8.70
C VAL A 88 -34.02 15.51 -9.09
N LEU A 89 -34.28 14.90 -10.24
CA LEU A 89 -33.44 13.81 -10.81
C LEU A 89 -31.95 14.16 -10.85
N ASN A 90 -31.61 15.43 -10.87
CA ASN A 90 -30.24 15.94 -11.02
C ASN A 90 -29.64 16.39 -9.67
N ALA A 91 -30.24 16.05 -8.53
CA ALA A 91 -29.73 16.45 -7.22
C ALA A 91 -28.77 15.37 -6.68
N LEU A 92 -27.58 15.83 -6.29
CA LEU A 92 -26.61 15.06 -5.52
C LEU A 92 -26.69 15.45 -4.05
N SER A 93 -26.67 14.47 -3.15
CA SER A 93 -26.61 14.73 -1.71
C SER A 93 -25.19 15.06 -1.27
N SER A 94 -25.02 16.02 -0.36
CA SER A 94 -23.74 16.31 0.29
C SER A 94 -23.16 15.09 1.02
N ASP A 95 -24.03 14.18 1.48
CA ASP A 95 -23.65 12.97 2.23
C ASP A 95 -23.47 11.72 1.37
N GLY A 96 -23.55 11.89 0.05
CA GLY A 96 -23.49 10.82 -0.95
C GLY A 96 -24.87 10.35 -1.39
N THR A 97 -24.98 10.00 -2.66
CA THR A 97 -26.25 9.68 -3.33
C THR A 97 -26.39 8.18 -3.50
N GLN A 98 -27.23 7.53 -2.70
CA GLN A 98 -27.40 6.07 -2.72
C GLN A 98 -28.09 5.56 -3.98
N ASP A 99 -29.01 6.32 -4.55
CA ASP A 99 -29.80 6.04 -5.76
C ASP A 99 -29.14 6.60 -7.05
N LEU A 100 -27.83 6.87 -6.99
CA LEU A 100 -27.12 7.56 -8.07
C LEU A 100 -27.18 6.77 -9.40
N LEU A 101 -27.03 5.45 -9.35
CA LEU A 101 -27.08 4.62 -10.57
C LEU A 101 -28.46 4.65 -11.21
N ASP A 102 -29.53 4.67 -10.41
CA ASP A 102 -30.89 4.77 -10.92
C ASP A 102 -31.10 6.14 -11.57
N LYS A 103 -30.64 7.21 -10.92
CA LYS A 103 -30.68 8.58 -11.48
C LYS A 103 -29.93 8.68 -12.80
N ILE A 104 -28.70 8.16 -12.89
CA ILE A 104 -27.91 8.16 -14.13
C ILE A 104 -28.64 7.37 -15.23
N SER A 105 -29.24 6.24 -14.90
CA SER A 105 -29.93 5.37 -15.87
C SER A 105 -31.18 6.01 -16.50
N THR A 106 -31.79 7.01 -15.84
CA THR A 106 -32.91 7.78 -16.41
C THR A 106 -32.50 8.72 -17.51
N HIS A 107 -31.22 9.11 -17.54
CA HIS A 107 -30.68 10.03 -18.55
C HIS A 107 -30.15 9.26 -19.76
N ARG A 108 -30.55 9.68 -20.93
CA ARG A 108 -30.02 9.14 -22.19
C ARG A 108 -28.85 9.97 -22.66
N PRO A 109 -27.72 9.37 -23.02
CA PRO A 109 -26.62 10.09 -23.64
C PRO A 109 -27.12 10.80 -24.90
N LEU A 110 -26.66 12.02 -25.09
CA LEU A 110 -26.87 12.75 -26.33
C LEU A 110 -26.21 11.95 -27.48
N SER A 111 -26.91 11.79 -28.59
CA SER A 111 -26.36 11.17 -29.80
C SER A 111 -25.32 12.14 -30.38
N ILE A 112 -24.08 12.05 -29.91
CA ILE A 112 -22.97 12.84 -30.42
C ILE A 112 -22.41 12.08 -31.62
N GLN A 113 -22.91 12.39 -32.82
CA GLN A 113 -22.22 12.00 -34.03
C GLN A 113 -20.92 12.79 -34.12
N ASP A 114 -19.81 12.11 -34.41
CA ASP A 114 -18.47 12.74 -34.41
C ASP A 114 -18.36 13.98 -35.33
N ASP A 115 -19.20 14.05 -36.35
CA ASP A 115 -19.21 15.12 -37.33
C ASP A 115 -20.01 16.38 -36.87
N VAL A 116 -20.78 16.31 -35.76
CA VAL A 116 -21.67 17.42 -35.31
C VAL A 116 -21.43 17.74 -33.84
N ARG A 117 -20.18 17.84 -33.43
CA ARG A 117 -19.87 18.30 -32.06
C ARG A 117 -20.12 19.80 -31.94
N PRO A 118 -20.78 20.25 -30.84
CA PRO A 118 -20.98 21.67 -30.60
C PRO A 118 -19.65 22.44 -30.63
N ALA A 119 -19.68 23.67 -31.14
CA ALA A 119 -18.52 24.55 -31.09
C ALA A 119 -18.04 24.70 -29.63
N GLY A 120 -16.76 24.47 -29.39
CA GLY A 120 -16.18 24.51 -28.04
C GLY A 120 -16.21 23.21 -27.26
N PHE A 121 -16.85 22.13 -27.73
CA PHE A 121 -16.89 20.83 -27.06
C PHE A 121 -15.48 20.33 -26.66
N ALA A 122 -14.55 20.35 -27.62
CA ALA A 122 -13.17 19.89 -27.40
C ALA A 122 -12.46 20.73 -26.32
N LYS A 123 -12.68 22.05 -26.29
CA LYS A 123 -12.09 22.93 -25.28
C LYS A 123 -12.67 22.67 -23.89
N LEU A 124 -13.99 22.49 -23.79
CA LEU A 124 -14.63 22.17 -22.52
C LEU A 124 -14.20 20.80 -21.99
N LEU A 125 -14.12 19.80 -22.85
CA LEU A 125 -13.65 18.46 -22.48
C LEU A 125 -12.18 18.50 -22.06
N SER A 126 -11.32 19.27 -22.75
CA SER A 126 -9.92 19.45 -22.33
C SER A 126 -9.82 20.04 -20.93
N ASN A 127 -10.61 21.07 -20.61
CA ASN A 127 -10.63 21.65 -19.27
C ASN A 127 -11.09 20.64 -18.20
N ILE A 128 -12.07 19.79 -18.53
CA ILE A 128 -12.57 18.75 -17.63
C ILE A 128 -11.48 17.67 -17.40
N ASN A 129 -10.79 17.25 -18.47
CA ASN A 129 -9.69 16.28 -18.39
C ASN A 129 -8.53 16.87 -17.56
N GLU A 130 -8.18 18.14 -17.75
CA GLU A 130 -7.15 18.80 -16.94
C GLU A 130 -7.53 18.84 -15.46
N ALA A 131 -8.80 19.08 -15.11
CA ALA A 131 -9.27 19.03 -13.73
C ALA A 131 -9.19 17.60 -13.15
N GLY A 132 -9.57 16.58 -13.93
CA GLY A 132 -9.41 15.17 -13.57
C GLY A 132 -7.94 14.78 -13.36
N LEU A 133 -7.05 15.25 -14.24
CA LEU A 133 -5.60 15.03 -14.14
C LEU A 133 -5.02 15.67 -12.87
N VAL A 134 -5.44 16.89 -12.52
CA VAL A 134 -5.02 17.55 -11.29
C VAL A 134 -5.45 16.72 -10.07
N LEU A 135 -6.72 16.32 -10.00
CA LEU A 135 -7.20 15.45 -8.92
C LEU A 135 -6.37 14.16 -8.81
N ARG A 136 -6.13 13.50 -9.96
CA ARG A 136 -5.30 12.27 -10.02
C ARG A 136 -3.88 12.51 -9.50
N ASN A 137 -3.22 13.58 -9.91
CA ASN A 137 -1.87 13.90 -9.45
C ASN A 137 -1.83 14.22 -7.95
N MET A 138 -2.85 14.91 -7.45
CA MET A 138 -2.93 15.31 -6.04
C MET A 138 -3.14 14.12 -5.10
N VAL A 139 -3.94 13.10 -5.49
CA VAL A 139 -4.22 11.93 -4.65
C VAL A 139 -3.09 10.91 -4.57
N ILE A 140 -2.00 11.09 -5.30
CA ILE A 140 -0.76 10.33 -5.12
C ILE A 140 -0.24 10.50 -3.68
N MET A 141 -0.46 11.66 -3.09
CA MET A 141 -0.18 11.90 -1.67
C MET A 141 -1.31 11.40 -0.79
N ASP A 142 -0.97 10.58 0.19
CA ASP A 142 -1.93 9.99 1.12
C ASP A 142 -2.73 11.03 1.91
N GLU A 143 -2.15 12.17 2.27
CA GLU A 143 -2.84 13.25 2.96
C GLU A 143 -3.94 13.87 2.11
N ASN A 144 -3.68 14.10 0.83
CA ASN A 144 -4.68 14.58 -0.12
C ASN A 144 -5.76 13.54 -0.40
N ALA A 145 -5.36 12.27 -0.55
CA ALA A 145 -6.28 11.17 -0.72
C ALA A 145 -7.21 11.02 0.49
N TRP A 146 -6.65 11.12 1.70
CA TRP A 146 -7.44 11.08 2.94
C TRP A 146 -8.40 12.29 3.06
N TYR A 147 -7.96 13.50 2.66
CA TYR A 147 -8.80 14.69 2.65
C TYR A 147 -10.01 14.48 1.71
N LEU A 148 -9.75 14.08 0.47
CA LEU A 148 -10.81 13.82 -0.52
C LEU A 148 -11.74 12.69 -0.11
N ALA A 149 -11.22 11.63 0.49
CA ALA A 149 -12.04 10.49 0.93
C ALA A 149 -13.09 10.88 2.00
N ARG A 150 -12.91 12.00 2.69
CA ARG A 150 -13.89 12.55 3.64
C ARG A 150 -14.99 13.37 3.01
N MET A 151 -14.88 13.63 1.71
CA MET A 151 -15.90 14.33 0.94
C MET A 151 -16.80 13.30 0.24
N PRO A 152 -18.06 13.09 0.68
CA PRO A 152 -18.94 12.08 0.07
C PRO A 152 -19.14 12.31 -1.44
N LEU A 153 -19.19 13.57 -1.87
CA LEU A 153 -19.31 13.98 -3.26
C LEU A 153 -18.27 13.33 -4.19
N VAL A 154 -17.07 13.05 -3.69
CA VAL A 154 -16.01 12.39 -4.49
C VAL A 154 -16.46 11.03 -5.02
N ARG A 155 -17.18 10.24 -4.21
CA ARG A 155 -17.70 8.93 -4.65
C ARG A 155 -18.71 9.09 -5.78
N ASP A 156 -19.58 10.08 -5.65
CA ASP A 156 -20.58 10.36 -6.69
C ASP A 156 -19.92 10.83 -7.99
N VAL A 157 -18.92 11.72 -7.92
CA VAL A 157 -18.17 12.19 -9.09
C VAL A 157 -17.48 11.04 -9.81
N ILE A 158 -16.75 10.19 -9.07
CA ILE A 158 -16.08 9.02 -9.66
C ILE A 158 -17.12 8.11 -10.33
N THR A 159 -18.22 7.81 -9.63
CA THR A 159 -19.29 6.96 -10.16
C THR A 159 -19.88 7.54 -11.46
N ILE A 160 -20.19 8.85 -11.50
CA ILE A 160 -20.72 9.53 -12.69
C ILE A 160 -19.76 9.40 -13.85
N VAL A 161 -18.47 9.62 -13.64
CA VAL A 161 -17.45 9.51 -14.69
C VAL A 161 -17.33 8.08 -15.20
N LEU A 162 -17.37 7.07 -14.32
CA LEU A 162 -17.28 5.66 -14.72
C LEU A 162 -18.53 5.17 -15.47
N GLN A 163 -19.66 5.87 -15.32
CA GLN A 163 -20.90 5.56 -16.04
C GLN A 163 -21.06 6.32 -17.37
N LEU A 164 -20.07 7.13 -17.75
CA LEU A 164 -20.08 7.79 -19.07
C LEU A 164 -20.04 6.75 -20.20
N PRO A 165 -20.63 7.07 -21.35
CA PRO A 165 -20.54 6.23 -22.54
C PRO A 165 -19.08 5.94 -22.90
N SER A 166 -18.76 4.69 -23.18
CA SER A 166 -17.41 4.32 -23.63
C SER A 166 -17.13 4.92 -25.01
N SER A 167 -16.18 5.82 -25.07
CA SER A 167 -15.76 6.47 -26.32
C SER A 167 -14.29 6.91 -26.21
N PRO A 168 -13.57 7.08 -27.31
CA PRO A 168 -12.21 7.59 -27.28
C PRO A 168 -12.06 8.94 -26.54
N ALA A 169 -13.13 9.73 -26.49
CA ALA A 169 -13.14 11.03 -25.84
C ALA A 169 -13.34 10.95 -24.31
N THR A 170 -13.90 9.86 -23.78
CA THR A 170 -14.16 9.67 -22.33
C THR A 170 -13.12 8.81 -21.64
N VAL A 171 -12.37 7.99 -22.39
CA VAL A 171 -11.39 7.03 -21.86
C VAL A 171 -10.40 7.69 -20.92
N GLU A 172 -9.83 8.83 -21.32
CA GLU A 172 -8.83 9.54 -20.52
C GLU A 172 -9.39 9.96 -19.14
N LEU A 173 -10.58 10.57 -19.11
CA LEU A 173 -11.23 10.98 -17.88
C LEU A 173 -11.62 9.78 -17.01
N GLN A 174 -12.09 8.69 -17.61
CA GLN A 174 -12.42 7.45 -16.91
C GLN A 174 -11.19 6.83 -16.27
N HIS A 175 -10.03 6.85 -16.94
CA HIS A 175 -8.76 6.40 -16.36
C HIS A 175 -8.35 7.27 -15.16
N TYR A 176 -8.44 8.60 -15.26
CA TYR A 176 -8.15 9.47 -14.12
C TYR A 176 -9.07 9.17 -12.93
N ALA A 177 -10.38 8.99 -13.19
CA ALA A 177 -11.33 8.63 -12.13
C ALA A 177 -11.02 7.28 -11.48
N LEU A 178 -10.58 6.28 -12.25
CA LEU A 178 -10.15 4.97 -11.73
C LEU A 178 -8.89 5.08 -10.87
N GLU A 179 -7.88 5.84 -11.29
CA GLU A 179 -6.66 6.05 -10.51
C GLU A 179 -6.94 6.84 -9.21
N VAL A 180 -7.87 7.80 -9.27
CA VAL A 180 -8.38 8.47 -8.06
C VAL A 180 -9.08 7.45 -7.16
N ALA A 181 -9.96 6.61 -7.70
CA ALA A 181 -10.63 5.56 -6.93
C ALA A 181 -9.62 4.59 -6.30
N GLU A 182 -8.61 4.15 -7.04
CA GLU A 182 -7.54 3.28 -6.53
C GLU A 182 -6.87 3.89 -5.29
N SER A 183 -6.61 5.20 -5.31
CA SER A 183 -5.98 5.89 -4.18
C SER A 183 -6.90 6.07 -2.97
N LEU A 184 -8.22 6.20 -3.20
CA LEU A 184 -9.22 6.52 -2.16
C LEU A 184 -9.89 5.29 -1.54
N THR A 185 -10.02 4.19 -2.26
CA THR A 185 -10.83 3.03 -1.82
C THR A 185 -10.37 2.41 -0.50
N LYS A 186 -9.09 2.52 -0.16
CA LYS A 186 -8.54 2.10 1.15
C LYS A 186 -9.13 2.87 2.34
N PHE A 187 -9.72 4.05 2.10
CA PHE A 187 -10.34 4.87 3.15
C PHE A 187 -11.85 4.73 3.19
N PHE A 188 -12.48 4.11 2.19
CA PHE A 188 -13.92 4.00 2.07
C PHE A 188 -14.47 2.77 2.80
N ALA A 189 -15.68 2.91 3.32
CA ALA A 189 -16.51 1.80 3.77
C ALA A 189 -17.59 1.55 2.70
N LEU A 190 -17.33 0.63 1.76
CA LEU A 190 -18.22 0.34 0.64
C LEU A 190 -19.01 -0.94 0.90
N GLY A 191 -20.33 -0.86 0.77
CA GLY A 191 -21.23 -2.02 0.82
C GLY A 191 -21.52 -2.58 -0.57
N ALA A 192 -22.17 -3.76 -0.62
CA ALA A 192 -22.49 -4.45 -1.88
C ALA A 192 -23.36 -3.63 -2.85
N LYS A 193 -24.15 -2.68 -2.33
CA LYS A 193 -25.05 -1.82 -3.11
C LYS A 193 -24.53 -0.40 -3.30
N ASP A 194 -23.31 -0.12 -2.80
CA ASP A 194 -22.73 1.20 -2.99
C ASP A 194 -22.51 1.48 -4.48
N PRO A 195 -22.97 2.64 -5.00
CA PRO A 195 -22.87 2.96 -6.43
C PRO A 195 -21.45 2.89 -6.98
N LEU A 196 -20.46 3.33 -6.19
CA LEU A 196 -19.06 3.26 -6.58
C LEU A 196 -18.57 1.82 -6.67
N TYR A 197 -18.93 0.96 -5.68
CA TYR A 197 -18.54 -0.43 -5.68
C TYR A 197 -19.10 -1.18 -6.90
N VAL A 198 -20.39 -0.99 -7.18
CA VAL A 198 -21.05 -1.58 -8.35
C VAL A 198 -20.40 -1.10 -9.65
N SER A 199 -20.07 0.19 -9.74
CA SER A 199 -19.40 0.75 -10.92
C SER A 199 -17.99 0.20 -11.11
N LEU A 200 -17.22 0.00 -10.05
CA LEU A 200 -15.89 -0.61 -10.12
C LEU A 200 -15.95 -2.07 -10.57
N LEU A 201 -16.92 -2.83 -10.08
CA LEU A 201 -17.15 -4.21 -10.56
C LEU A 201 -17.50 -4.26 -12.05
N ALA A 202 -18.30 -3.30 -12.53
CA ALA A 202 -18.67 -3.23 -13.94
C ALA A 202 -17.45 -2.96 -14.85
N GLN A 203 -16.42 -2.26 -14.35
CA GLN A 203 -15.19 -2.01 -15.12
C GLN A 203 -14.37 -3.30 -15.39
N LEU A 204 -14.59 -4.38 -14.64
CA LEU A 204 -13.97 -5.68 -14.91
C LEU A 204 -14.47 -6.34 -16.21
N GLU A 205 -15.59 -5.88 -16.74
CA GLU A 205 -16.13 -6.34 -18.04
C GLU A 205 -15.65 -5.46 -19.23
N SER A 206 -14.76 -4.50 -18.96
CA SER A 206 -14.18 -3.63 -19.99
C SER A 206 -13.30 -4.41 -20.98
N GLN A 207 -13.14 -3.86 -22.19
CA GLN A 207 -12.16 -4.35 -23.17
C GLN A 207 -10.81 -3.64 -23.06
N ASP A 208 -10.73 -2.59 -22.25
CA ASP A 208 -9.50 -1.83 -22.04
C ASP A 208 -8.67 -2.42 -20.89
N ARG A 209 -7.44 -2.82 -21.22
CA ARG A 209 -6.49 -3.40 -20.27
C ARG A 209 -6.21 -2.49 -19.08
N GLY A 210 -6.00 -1.20 -19.32
CA GLY A 210 -5.70 -0.22 -18.27
C GLY A 210 -6.86 -0.10 -17.29
N THR A 211 -8.08 -0.03 -17.80
CA THR A 211 -9.32 -0.01 -17.00
C THR A 211 -9.42 -1.25 -16.11
N ILE A 212 -9.20 -2.45 -16.65
CA ILE A 212 -9.27 -3.70 -15.88
C ILE A 212 -8.25 -3.71 -14.74
N ILE A 213 -6.99 -3.39 -15.02
CA ILE A 213 -5.90 -3.40 -14.03
C ILE A 213 -6.18 -2.41 -12.91
N THR A 214 -6.56 -1.17 -13.24
CA THR A 214 -6.81 -0.14 -12.25
C THR A 214 -8.06 -0.45 -11.42
N ALA A 215 -9.11 -1.01 -12.03
CA ALA A 215 -10.30 -1.47 -11.31
C ALA A 215 -9.98 -2.62 -10.33
N LEU A 216 -9.18 -3.61 -10.74
CA LEU A 216 -8.70 -4.68 -9.85
C LEU A 216 -7.93 -4.13 -8.65
N ARG A 217 -7.03 -3.17 -8.87
CA ARG A 217 -6.26 -2.52 -7.81
C ARG A 217 -7.16 -1.72 -6.87
N ALA A 218 -8.12 -0.95 -7.40
CA ALA A 218 -9.08 -0.20 -6.61
C ALA A 218 -9.94 -1.13 -5.74
N LEU A 219 -10.44 -2.24 -6.29
CA LEU A 219 -11.23 -3.24 -5.56
C LEU A 219 -10.40 -3.93 -4.48
N SER A 220 -9.15 -4.30 -4.77
CA SER A 220 -8.25 -4.93 -3.80
C SER A 220 -8.02 -4.03 -2.59
N ARG A 221 -7.85 -2.73 -2.81
CA ARG A 221 -7.59 -1.75 -1.74
C ARG A 221 -8.80 -1.50 -0.83
N ILE A 222 -10.04 -1.79 -1.26
CA ILE A 222 -11.23 -1.73 -0.39
C ILE A 222 -11.04 -2.63 0.83
N SER A 223 -10.51 -3.83 0.64
CA SER A 223 -10.30 -4.80 1.72
C SER A 223 -9.15 -4.42 2.67
N MET A 224 -8.34 -3.41 2.36
CA MET A 224 -7.30 -2.90 3.25
C MET A 224 -7.87 -2.10 4.43
N ASN A 225 -9.12 -1.64 4.34
CA ASN A 225 -9.81 -0.99 5.46
C ASN A 225 -10.35 -2.02 6.45
N PHE A 226 -9.50 -2.50 7.35
CA PHE A 226 -9.85 -3.51 8.36
C PHE A 226 -10.85 -3.02 9.41
N GLN A 227 -11.11 -1.74 9.51
CA GLN A 227 -12.07 -1.18 10.48
C GLN A 227 -13.53 -1.35 10.03
N SER A 228 -13.76 -1.58 8.74
CA SER A 228 -15.10 -1.73 8.19
C SER A 228 -15.47 -3.19 7.94
N VAL A 229 -16.56 -3.62 8.58
CA VAL A 229 -17.16 -4.96 8.37
C VAL A 229 -17.75 -5.10 6.96
N SER A 230 -18.10 -4.00 6.31
CA SER A 230 -18.69 -3.99 4.96
C SER A 230 -17.67 -4.22 3.85
N ASN A 231 -16.38 -4.02 4.11
CA ASN A 231 -15.31 -4.13 3.11
C ASN A 231 -14.87 -5.58 2.86
N ARG A 232 -15.79 -6.43 2.44
CA ARG A 232 -15.55 -7.87 2.27
C ARG A 232 -15.61 -8.33 0.83
N LEU A 233 -15.58 -7.42 -0.14
CA LEU A 233 -15.77 -7.72 -1.56
C LEU A 233 -16.99 -8.63 -1.80
N PRO A 234 -18.18 -8.28 -1.29
CA PRO A 234 -19.34 -9.12 -1.42
C PRO A 234 -19.88 -9.09 -2.87
N SER A 235 -20.59 -10.14 -3.26
CA SER A 235 -21.36 -10.15 -4.51
C SER A 235 -20.55 -9.91 -5.79
N VAL A 236 -19.25 -10.28 -5.80
CA VAL A 236 -18.47 -10.27 -7.04
C VAL A 236 -19.07 -11.26 -8.04
N PRO A 237 -19.38 -10.84 -9.28
CA PRO A 237 -19.99 -11.72 -10.26
C PRO A 237 -19.11 -12.95 -10.55
N THR A 238 -19.74 -14.12 -10.70
CA THR A 238 -19.01 -15.35 -11.04
C THR A 238 -18.24 -15.22 -12.36
N GLN A 239 -18.78 -14.47 -13.31
CA GLN A 239 -18.14 -14.23 -14.61
C GLN A 239 -16.84 -13.45 -14.42
N SER A 240 -16.86 -12.35 -13.64
CA SER A 240 -15.66 -11.57 -13.36
C SER A 240 -14.60 -12.41 -12.64
N LEU A 241 -14.99 -13.32 -11.71
CA LEU A 241 -14.06 -14.24 -11.06
C LEU A 241 -13.45 -15.24 -12.08
N ARG A 242 -14.21 -15.70 -13.06
CA ARG A 242 -13.69 -16.55 -14.14
C ARG A 242 -12.68 -15.79 -14.98
N HIS A 243 -13.03 -14.58 -15.42
CA HIS A 243 -12.12 -13.72 -16.18
C HIS A 243 -10.79 -13.48 -15.40
N ILE A 244 -10.87 -13.21 -14.11
CA ILE A 244 -9.68 -13.03 -13.26
C ILE A 244 -8.81 -14.30 -13.26
N CYS A 245 -9.42 -15.49 -13.16
CA CYS A 245 -8.69 -16.75 -13.25
C CYS A 245 -8.07 -16.98 -14.63
N ASP A 246 -8.79 -16.62 -15.71
CA ASP A 246 -8.31 -16.76 -17.08
C ASP A 246 -7.16 -15.78 -17.38
N TRP A 247 -7.23 -14.56 -16.86
CA TRP A 247 -6.17 -13.57 -17.02
C TRP A 247 -4.85 -13.97 -16.34
N LEU A 248 -4.85 -14.86 -15.36
CA LEU A 248 -3.62 -15.43 -14.82
C LEU A 248 -2.80 -16.22 -15.84
N LEU A 249 -3.43 -16.67 -16.94
CA LEU A 249 -2.79 -17.44 -18.02
C LEU A 249 -2.19 -16.53 -19.11
N VAL A 250 -2.52 -15.24 -19.10
CA VAL A 250 -2.04 -14.29 -20.10
C VAL A 250 -0.58 -13.91 -19.81
N GLU A 251 0.22 -13.73 -20.84
CA GLU A 251 1.61 -13.26 -20.74
C GLU A 251 1.68 -11.74 -20.52
N ASP A 252 1.02 -11.28 -19.46
CA ASP A 252 1.01 -9.88 -19.01
C ASP A 252 1.29 -9.86 -17.51
N GLU A 253 2.50 -9.46 -17.16
CA GLU A 253 2.96 -9.48 -15.76
C GLU A 253 2.14 -8.54 -14.88
N GLU A 254 1.84 -7.35 -15.36
CA GLU A 254 1.12 -6.34 -14.57
C GLU A 254 -0.33 -6.76 -14.31
N LEU A 255 -1.01 -7.28 -15.33
CA LEU A 255 -2.37 -7.83 -15.19
C LEU A 255 -2.37 -9.03 -14.25
N ARG A 256 -1.38 -9.93 -14.37
CA ARG A 256 -1.25 -11.10 -13.52
C ARG A 256 -1.05 -10.70 -12.05
N ILE A 257 -0.20 -9.71 -11.77
CA ILE A 257 0.01 -9.17 -10.41
C ILE A 257 -1.30 -8.61 -9.86
N ALA A 258 -2.02 -7.78 -10.63
CA ALA A 258 -3.29 -7.22 -10.19
C ALA A 258 -4.35 -8.31 -9.89
N CYS A 259 -4.41 -9.39 -10.69
CA CYS A 259 -5.28 -10.54 -10.45
C CYS A 259 -4.87 -11.30 -9.17
N LEU A 260 -3.57 -11.51 -8.94
CA LEU A 260 -3.07 -12.18 -7.74
C LEU A 260 -3.37 -11.36 -6.48
N ASP A 261 -3.16 -10.05 -6.51
CA ASP A 261 -3.48 -9.14 -5.40
C ASP A 261 -4.97 -9.18 -5.09
N PHE A 262 -5.83 -9.14 -6.12
CA PHE A 262 -7.27 -9.24 -5.94
C PHE A 262 -7.66 -10.60 -5.32
N LEU A 263 -7.17 -11.71 -5.84
CA LEU A 263 -7.47 -13.05 -5.31
C LEU A 263 -6.96 -13.21 -3.87
N TYR A 264 -5.80 -12.65 -3.55
CA TYR A 264 -5.25 -12.64 -2.19
C TYR A 264 -6.20 -11.93 -1.22
N MET A 265 -6.64 -10.72 -1.56
CA MET A 265 -7.57 -9.94 -0.73
C MET A 265 -8.96 -10.60 -0.67
N TYR A 266 -9.44 -11.16 -1.77
CA TYR A 266 -10.73 -11.85 -1.85
C TYR A 266 -10.75 -13.11 -1.00
N THR A 267 -9.70 -13.92 -1.04
CA THR A 267 -9.59 -15.18 -0.29
C THR A 267 -9.23 -14.99 1.18
N ALA A 268 -8.84 -13.80 1.60
CA ALA A 268 -8.67 -13.48 3.02
C ALA A 268 -10.00 -13.60 3.80
N ILE A 269 -11.13 -13.62 3.12
CA ILE A 269 -12.48 -13.67 3.70
C ILE A 269 -13.08 -15.06 3.49
N THR A 270 -13.41 -15.76 4.58
CA THR A 270 -13.87 -17.15 4.56
C THR A 270 -15.12 -17.38 3.67
N ASP A 271 -16.07 -16.43 3.69
CA ASP A 271 -17.30 -16.57 2.89
C ASP A 271 -17.03 -16.45 1.39
N ASN A 272 -16.08 -15.61 0.99
CA ASN A 272 -15.63 -15.49 -0.39
C ASN A 272 -14.92 -16.78 -0.84
N VAL A 273 -14.13 -17.42 0.03
CA VAL A 273 -13.50 -18.72 -0.27
C VAL A 273 -14.55 -19.78 -0.51
N LYS A 274 -15.61 -19.86 0.33
CA LYS A 274 -16.72 -20.80 0.11
C LYS A 274 -17.41 -20.56 -1.23
N TYR A 275 -17.60 -19.28 -1.60
CA TYR A 275 -18.18 -18.91 -2.88
C TYR A 275 -17.29 -19.34 -4.05
N LEU A 276 -15.98 -19.07 -3.94
CA LEU A 276 -14.98 -19.44 -4.95
C LEU A 276 -14.96 -20.96 -5.17
N LEU A 277 -14.89 -21.74 -4.07
CA LEU A 277 -14.91 -23.23 -4.10
C LEU A 277 -16.15 -23.80 -4.80
N LYS A 278 -17.28 -23.11 -4.74
CA LYS A 278 -18.54 -23.57 -5.33
C LYS A 278 -18.65 -23.25 -6.83
N HIS A 279 -18.03 -22.16 -7.30
CA HIS A 279 -18.32 -21.60 -8.64
C HIS A 279 -17.12 -21.60 -9.59
N ILE A 280 -15.91 -21.84 -9.09
CA ILE A 280 -14.65 -21.84 -9.86
C ILE A 280 -14.02 -23.24 -9.78
N ASP A 281 -13.42 -23.67 -10.87
CA ASP A 281 -12.60 -24.90 -10.89
C ASP A 281 -11.30 -24.68 -10.10
N MET A 282 -11.31 -25.12 -8.85
CA MET A 282 -10.18 -24.97 -7.95
C MET A 282 -8.96 -25.80 -8.37
N GLN A 283 -9.17 -26.92 -9.06
CA GLN A 283 -8.06 -27.74 -9.53
C GLN A 283 -7.26 -27.00 -10.59
N SER A 284 -7.94 -26.38 -11.54
CA SER A 284 -7.32 -25.55 -12.57
C SER A 284 -6.65 -24.31 -11.98
N LEU A 285 -7.34 -23.62 -11.06
CA LEU A 285 -6.78 -22.43 -10.41
C LEU A 285 -5.50 -22.76 -9.62
N ILE A 286 -5.51 -23.79 -8.80
CA ILE A 286 -4.33 -24.21 -8.02
C ILE A 286 -3.20 -24.63 -8.96
N ALA A 287 -3.49 -25.38 -10.02
CA ALA A 287 -2.48 -25.76 -11.01
C ALA A 287 -1.83 -24.53 -11.68
N THR A 288 -2.64 -23.50 -11.97
CA THR A 288 -2.15 -22.24 -12.56
C THR A 288 -1.28 -21.47 -11.56
N LEU A 289 -1.71 -21.36 -10.28
CA LEU A 289 -0.93 -20.70 -9.23
C LEU A 289 0.41 -21.42 -8.97
N VAL A 290 0.40 -22.76 -8.94
CA VAL A 290 1.64 -23.55 -8.81
C VAL A 290 2.55 -23.33 -10.01
N ARG A 291 2.01 -23.28 -11.23
CA ARG A 291 2.80 -22.99 -12.45
C ARG A 291 3.41 -21.59 -12.38
N ALA A 292 2.64 -20.59 -11.95
CA ALA A 292 3.13 -19.22 -11.77
C ALA A 292 4.25 -19.15 -10.70
N LEU A 293 4.09 -19.88 -9.59
CA LEU A 293 5.12 -19.98 -8.54
C LEU A 293 6.41 -20.62 -9.04
N MET A 294 6.28 -21.63 -9.94
CA MET A 294 7.42 -22.33 -10.53
C MET A 294 8.03 -21.60 -11.72
N GLN A 295 7.43 -20.53 -12.19
CA GLN A 295 7.94 -19.73 -13.29
C GLN A 295 9.26 -19.07 -12.90
N GLY A 296 10.32 -19.33 -13.64
CA GLY A 296 11.67 -18.83 -13.33
C GLY A 296 12.43 -19.67 -12.28
N ALA A 297 11.83 -20.70 -11.72
CA ALA A 297 12.55 -21.66 -10.89
C ALA A 297 13.55 -22.42 -11.79
N THR A 298 14.84 -22.20 -11.59
CA THR A 298 15.85 -23.07 -12.17
C THR A 298 15.69 -24.47 -11.59
N PRO A 299 15.73 -25.55 -12.44
CA PRO A 299 15.74 -26.90 -11.92
C PRO A 299 16.92 -27.00 -10.94
N HIS A 300 16.64 -27.21 -9.67
CA HIS A 300 17.69 -27.67 -8.78
C HIS A 300 18.15 -29.02 -9.34
N GLU A 301 19.33 -29.06 -9.96
CA GLU A 301 19.97 -30.34 -10.23
C GLU A 301 19.96 -31.12 -8.95
N THR A 302 19.15 -32.18 -8.90
CA THR A 302 19.21 -33.17 -7.84
C THR A 302 20.55 -33.84 -8.02
N ARG A 303 21.59 -33.25 -7.43
CA ARG A 303 22.90 -33.85 -7.36
C ARG A 303 22.66 -35.21 -6.73
N GLU A 304 22.73 -36.26 -7.57
CA GLU A 304 22.71 -37.62 -7.11
C GLU A 304 23.61 -37.68 -5.89
N ARG A 305 23.08 -38.14 -4.76
CA ARG A 305 23.84 -38.33 -3.53
C ARG A 305 24.97 -39.29 -3.82
N SER A 306 26.15 -38.76 -4.19
CA SER A 306 27.37 -39.52 -4.05
C SER A 306 27.47 -39.86 -2.55
N ASN A 307 27.54 -41.15 -2.22
CA ASN A 307 27.66 -41.71 -0.87
C ASN A 307 29.00 -41.36 -0.20
N THR A 308 29.52 -40.17 -0.38
CA THR A 308 30.58 -39.64 0.46
C THR A 308 29.92 -38.97 1.67
N PRO A 309 30.31 -39.27 2.89
CA PRO A 309 29.74 -38.64 4.06
C PRO A 309 30.06 -37.14 4.01
N LYS A 310 29.09 -36.34 3.53
CA LYS A 310 29.16 -34.89 3.68
C LYS A 310 29.12 -34.60 5.16
N LYS A 311 30.14 -33.91 5.68
CA LYS A 311 30.05 -33.15 6.91
C LYS A 311 28.73 -32.40 6.86
N LYS A 312 27.82 -32.72 7.78
CA LYS A 312 26.58 -31.94 7.97
C LYS A 312 27.01 -30.48 8.12
N SER A 313 26.53 -29.58 7.23
CA SER A 313 26.47 -28.19 7.58
C SER A 313 25.56 -28.11 8.82
N GLN A 314 26.17 -27.90 9.95
CA GLN A 314 25.45 -27.68 11.20
C GLN A 314 24.59 -26.46 10.99
N GLY A 315 23.27 -26.64 11.09
CA GLY A 315 22.35 -25.52 11.23
C GLY A 315 22.84 -24.66 12.40
N ALA A 316 22.64 -23.36 12.33
CA ALA A 316 23.11 -22.39 13.29
C ALA A 316 22.94 -22.93 14.72
N GLU A 317 24.01 -23.45 15.28
CA GLU A 317 24.04 -23.87 16.70
C GLU A 317 23.86 -22.59 17.52
N ALA A 318 23.15 -22.75 18.65
CA ALA A 318 22.99 -21.66 19.61
C ALA A 318 24.40 -21.13 20.00
N PRO A 319 24.55 -19.81 20.15
CA PRO A 319 25.84 -19.22 20.48
C PRO A 319 26.47 -19.91 21.69
N PRO A 320 27.78 -20.22 21.66
CA PRO A 320 28.45 -20.84 22.79
C PRO A 320 28.29 -19.95 24.01
N LYS A 321 27.85 -20.53 25.13
CA LYS A 321 27.78 -19.79 26.38
C LYS A 321 29.19 -19.49 26.85
N LEU A 322 29.56 -18.19 26.81
CA LEU A 322 30.85 -17.74 27.33
C LEU A 322 30.94 -18.05 28.83
N SER A 323 32.14 -18.43 29.28
CA SER A 323 32.38 -18.59 30.70
C SER A 323 32.22 -17.25 31.44
N ARG A 324 31.73 -17.29 32.67
CA ARG A 324 31.49 -16.08 33.47
C ARG A 324 32.74 -15.22 33.63
N SER A 325 33.93 -15.86 33.73
CA SER A 325 35.21 -15.17 33.84
C SER A 325 35.53 -14.33 32.57
N ILE A 326 35.22 -14.84 31.37
CA ILE A 326 35.43 -14.11 30.10
C ILE A 326 34.48 -12.94 30.01
N VAL A 327 33.20 -13.10 30.37
CA VAL A 327 32.22 -12.03 30.38
C VAL A 327 32.63 -10.92 31.36
N GLU A 328 33.13 -11.27 32.56
CA GLU A 328 33.62 -10.32 33.54
C GLU A 328 34.87 -9.54 33.04
N GLN A 329 35.77 -10.18 32.30
CA GLN A 329 36.90 -9.53 31.65
C GLN A 329 36.45 -8.55 30.58
N LEU A 330 35.51 -8.95 29.73
CA LEU A 330 34.93 -8.08 28.69
C LEU A 330 34.21 -6.85 29.30
N CYS A 331 33.57 -7.02 30.45
CA CYS A 331 32.92 -5.89 31.18
C CYS A 331 33.91 -4.88 31.75
N GLN A 332 35.19 -5.21 31.87
CA GLN A 332 36.23 -4.27 32.36
C GLN A 332 36.70 -3.31 31.29
N ILE A 333 36.41 -3.59 30.01
CA ILE A 333 36.79 -2.75 28.87
C ILE A 333 35.93 -1.49 28.90
N SER A 334 36.55 -0.33 28.97
CA SER A 334 35.87 0.97 29.11
C SER A 334 35.33 1.48 27.76
N ASP A 335 35.90 1.08 26.63
CA ASP A 335 35.46 1.45 25.29
C ASP A 335 34.44 0.43 24.75
N GLU A 336 33.23 0.90 24.43
CA GLU A 336 32.13 0.07 23.96
C GLU A 336 32.45 -0.60 22.60
N LYS A 337 33.22 0.09 21.73
CA LYS A 337 33.63 -0.46 20.43
C LYS A 337 34.63 -1.58 20.62
N GLU A 338 35.62 -1.39 21.46
CA GLU A 338 36.62 -2.42 21.72
C GLU A 338 36.01 -3.61 22.47
N GLN A 339 35.09 -3.36 23.41
CA GLN A 339 34.34 -4.43 24.11
C GLN A 339 33.59 -5.30 23.12
N SER A 340 32.82 -4.69 22.19
CA SER A 340 32.05 -5.44 21.18
C SER A 340 32.96 -6.14 20.18
N SER A 341 34.10 -5.53 19.77
CA SER A 341 35.06 -6.14 18.88
C SER A 341 35.77 -7.35 19.51
N GLN A 342 36.10 -7.27 20.78
CA GLN A 342 36.71 -8.38 21.52
C GLN A 342 35.70 -9.52 21.74
N TRP A 343 34.45 -9.21 22.04
CA TRP A 343 33.39 -10.21 22.10
C TRP A 343 33.22 -10.92 20.76
N LEU A 344 33.16 -10.18 19.64
CA LEU A 344 33.07 -10.72 18.30
C LEU A 344 34.22 -11.69 17.99
N ARG A 345 35.48 -11.30 18.26
CA ARG A 345 36.67 -12.14 18.03
C ARG A 345 36.74 -13.36 18.95
N THR A 346 36.09 -13.30 20.10
CA THR A 346 36.03 -14.42 21.04
C THR A 346 34.99 -15.44 20.63
N CYS A 347 33.86 -15.01 20.03
CA CYS A 347 32.72 -15.86 19.71
C CYS A 347 32.73 -16.33 18.25
N PHE A 348 33.43 -15.63 17.35
CA PHE A 348 33.34 -15.86 15.92
C PHE A 348 34.70 -15.97 15.25
N GLU A 349 34.78 -16.82 14.27
CA GLU A 349 35.90 -16.97 13.35
C GLU A 349 35.47 -16.64 11.92
N ALA A 350 36.39 -16.12 11.11
CA ALA A 350 36.10 -15.78 9.72
C ALA A 350 35.95 -17.05 8.86
N ASP A 351 34.74 -17.26 8.30
CA ASP A 351 34.42 -18.37 7.41
C ASP A 351 33.88 -17.83 6.07
N PRO A 352 34.53 -18.19 4.93
CA PRO A 352 34.10 -17.75 3.61
C PRO A 352 32.68 -18.16 3.20
N GLU A 353 32.12 -19.19 3.83
CA GLU A 353 30.80 -19.73 3.50
C GLU A 353 29.77 -19.56 4.64
N GLY A 354 30.18 -18.89 5.73
CA GLY A 354 29.33 -18.67 6.91
C GLY A 354 28.34 -17.52 6.72
N GLU A 355 27.10 -17.72 7.12
CA GLU A 355 26.05 -16.69 7.12
C GLU A 355 25.40 -16.59 8.48
N ILE A 356 25.23 -15.36 8.97
CA ILE A 356 24.49 -15.08 10.21
C ILE A 356 23.57 -13.87 10.02
N THR A 357 22.35 -13.93 10.55
CA THR A 357 21.43 -12.79 10.48
C THR A 357 21.82 -11.70 11.46
N GLN A 358 21.60 -10.43 11.09
CA GLN A 358 21.85 -9.28 11.99
C GLN A 358 21.11 -9.43 13.31
N LEU A 359 19.88 -9.92 13.27
CA LEU A 359 19.05 -10.11 14.44
C LEU A 359 19.64 -11.20 15.36
N ALA A 360 20.07 -12.34 14.80
CA ALA A 360 20.68 -13.41 15.58
C ALA A 360 21.99 -12.96 16.23
N LEU A 361 22.83 -12.21 15.49
CA LEU A 361 24.09 -11.67 16.00
C LEU A 361 23.87 -10.67 17.13
N TRP A 362 22.91 -9.76 16.95
CA TRP A 362 22.54 -8.77 17.97
C TRP A 362 21.91 -9.41 19.19
N SER A 363 21.03 -10.39 19.03
CA SER A 363 20.44 -11.14 20.13
C SER A 363 21.51 -11.88 20.93
N ALA A 364 22.44 -12.55 20.25
CA ALA A 364 23.54 -13.25 20.90
C ALA A 364 24.44 -12.31 21.72
N TYR A 365 24.70 -11.09 21.21
CA TYR A 365 25.46 -10.07 21.95
C TYR A 365 24.73 -9.62 23.22
N ASN A 366 23.45 -9.30 23.12
CA ASN A 366 22.63 -8.92 24.27
C ASN A 366 22.52 -10.05 25.30
N ASP A 367 22.31 -11.28 24.87
CA ASP A 367 22.16 -12.44 25.73
C ASP A 367 23.47 -12.73 26.51
N ALA A 368 24.62 -12.55 25.87
CA ALA A 368 25.93 -12.74 26.51
C ALA A 368 26.15 -11.82 27.71
N PHE A 369 25.60 -10.60 27.67
CA PHE A 369 25.75 -9.61 28.74
C PHE A 369 24.50 -9.43 29.60
N SER A 370 23.42 -10.18 29.37
CA SER A 370 22.12 -10.00 30.05
C SER A 370 22.19 -10.13 31.56
N GLN A 371 23.14 -10.91 32.09
CA GLN A 371 23.32 -11.18 33.52
C GLN A 371 24.62 -10.55 34.09
N ALA A 372 25.35 -9.77 33.28
CA ALA A 372 26.62 -9.21 33.69
C ALA A 372 26.41 -7.86 34.40
N PRO A 373 27.22 -7.53 35.43
CA PRO A 373 27.18 -6.23 36.08
C PRO A 373 27.83 -5.16 35.19
N LEU A 374 27.09 -4.70 34.20
CA LEU A 374 27.54 -3.68 33.24
C LEU A 374 27.71 -2.33 33.96
N ARG A 375 28.86 -1.70 33.79
CA ARG A 375 29.12 -0.32 34.26
C ARG A 375 28.52 0.74 33.32
N LYS A 376 28.28 0.39 32.08
CA LYS A 376 27.72 1.24 31.02
C LYS A 376 26.67 0.44 30.20
N PRO A 377 25.72 1.14 29.55
CA PRO A 377 24.81 0.47 28.62
C PRO A 377 25.59 -0.16 27.47
N LEU A 378 25.07 -1.26 26.91
CA LEU A 378 25.63 -1.88 25.71
C LEU A 378 25.50 -0.95 24.51
N MET A 379 26.42 -1.10 23.55
CA MET A 379 26.40 -0.38 22.30
C MET A 379 25.03 -0.54 21.59
N PRO A 380 24.42 0.53 21.02
CA PRO A 380 23.17 0.45 20.26
C PRO A 380 23.30 -0.50 19.06
N ALA A 381 22.21 -1.16 18.66
CA ALA A 381 22.19 -2.14 17.57
C ALA A 381 22.82 -1.63 16.28
N LYS A 382 22.51 -0.40 15.88
CA LYS A 382 23.04 0.25 14.68
C LYS A 382 24.58 0.34 14.71
N ASP A 383 25.12 0.80 15.83
CA ASP A 383 26.56 1.03 16.00
C ASP A 383 27.31 -0.31 16.14
N PHE A 384 26.70 -1.29 16.83
CA PHE A 384 27.21 -2.65 16.92
C PHE A 384 27.32 -3.30 15.53
N ILE A 385 26.27 -3.20 14.71
CA ILE A 385 26.27 -3.76 13.36
C ILE A 385 27.35 -3.09 12.49
N THR A 386 27.53 -1.77 12.60
CA THR A 386 28.60 -1.06 11.91
C THR A 386 29.98 -1.54 12.39
N ASN A 387 30.14 -1.82 13.70
CA ASN A 387 31.41 -2.30 14.27
C ASN A 387 31.79 -3.70 13.84
N VAL A 388 30.82 -4.54 13.42
CA VAL A 388 31.09 -5.87 12.86
C VAL A 388 31.97 -5.77 11.60
N SER A 389 31.64 -4.88 10.68
CA SER A 389 32.42 -4.62 9.47
C SER A 389 33.83 -4.05 9.74
N HIS A 390 33.99 -3.34 10.85
CA HIS A 390 35.30 -2.86 11.31
C HIS A 390 36.12 -3.97 11.95
N THR A 391 35.48 -4.92 12.63
CA THR A 391 36.14 -6.02 13.33
C THR A 391 36.59 -7.11 12.35
N PHE A 392 35.79 -7.40 11.32
CA PHE A 392 36.04 -8.37 10.27
C PHE A 392 35.98 -7.71 8.90
N ALA A 393 37.14 -7.47 8.30
CA ALA A 393 37.27 -6.72 7.04
C ALA A 393 36.49 -7.31 5.85
N ASN A 394 36.21 -8.60 5.88
CA ASN A 394 35.49 -9.33 4.82
C ASN A 394 33.98 -9.49 5.12
N ALA A 395 33.51 -8.99 6.25
CA ALA A 395 32.10 -9.04 6.61
C ALA A 395 31.30 -7.98 5.83
N GLN A 396 30.41 -8.41 4.94
CA GLN A 396 29.56 -7.52 4.16
C GLN A 396 28.09 -7.77 4.43
N ALA A 397 27.35 -6.68 4.60
CA ALA A 397 25.89 -6.74 4.69
C ALA A 397 25.31 -7.00 3.30
N GLN A 398 24.59 -8.10 3.11
CA GLN A 398 23.82 -8.35 1.90
C GLN A 398 22.33 -8.27 2.21
N VAL A 399 21.58 -7.60 1.34
CA VAL A 399 20.11 -7.60 1.39
C VAL A 399 19.65 -8.70 0.46
N SER A 400 19.11 -9.77 1.01
CA SER A 400 18.44 -10.79 0.21
C SER A 400 17.12 -10.22 -0.34
N SER A 401 16.72 -10.67 -1.52
CA SER A 401 15.48 -10.30 -2.22
C SER A 401 14.18 -10.60 -1.43
N SER A 402 14.26 -11.27 -0.29
CA SER A 402 13.18 -11.47 0.67
C SER A 402 13.36 -10.58 1.88
N GLN A 403 13.15 -9.28 1.78
CA GLN A 403 13.03 -8.23 2.84
C GLN A 403 13.61 -8.48 4.26
N ILE A 404 14.43 -9.49 4.45
CA ILE A 404 15.18 -9.76 5.67
C ILE A 404 16.64 -9.45 5.36
N ALA A 405 17.19 -8.42 6.00
CA ALA A 405 18.60 -8.08 5.86
C ALA A 405 19.44 -9.21 6.50
N TYR A 406 20.08 -9.99 5.64
CA TYR A 406 21.12 -10.94 6.05
C TYR A 406 22.48 -10.29 5.87
N TRP A 407 23.36 -10.50 6.84
CA TRP A 407 24.77 -10.35 6.61
C TRP A 407 25.29 -11.72 6.13
N SER A 408 25.83 -11.82 4.94
CA SER A 408 26.78 -12.86 4.66
C SER A 408 28.06 -12.51 5.45
N LEU A 409 28.05 -12.86 6.70
CA LEU A 409 29.21 -12.80 7.54
C LEU A 409 29.92 -14.14 7.39
N LEU A 410 31.10 -14.10 6.85
CA LEU A 410 32.11 -15.13 6.88
C LEU A 410 32.50 -15.47 8.33
N LEU A 411 31.54 -15.89 9.14
CA LEU A 411 31.74 -16.11 10.58
C LEU A 411 31.07 -17.41 11.01
N THR A 412 31.87 -18.33 11.51
CA THR A 412 31.42 -19.51 12.28
C THR A 412 31.74 -19.33 13.76
N TRP A 413 31.05 -20.08 14.61
CA TRP A 413 31.35 -20.12 16.03
C TRP A 413 32.68 -20.80 16.28
N GLN A 414 33.53 -20.21 17.12
CA GLN A 414 34.81 -20.80 17.51
C GLN A 414 34.56 -22.02 18.44
N GLU A 415 34.95 -23.23 17.98
CA GLU A 415 34.93 -24.43 18.80
C GLU A 415 36.06 -24.33 19.85
N GLY A 416 35.72 -24.14 21.13
CA GLY A 416 36.75 -24.19 22.16
C GLY A 416 36.47 -23.49 23.49
N CYS A 417 35.39 -22.70 23.64
CA CYS A 417 35.11 -22.02 24.89
C CYS A 417 34.13 -22.74 25.84
N THR A 418 34.13 -24.07 25.85
CA THR A 418 33.33 -24.84 26.83
C THR A 418 34.17 -25.22 28.01
N GLU A 419 33.70 -24.88 29.22
CA GLU A 419 34.28 -25.38 30.47
C GLU A 419 34.29 -26.91 30.50
N GLN A 420 35.47 -27.50 30.73
CA GLN A 420 35.57 -28.86 31.25
C GLN A 420 35.11 -28.85 32.72
N GLY A 421 33.90 -29.27 32.95
CA GLY A 421 33.34 -29.43 34.29
C GLY A 421 32.41 -30.66 34.33
N GLY A 422 32.95 -31.74 34.85
CA GLY A 422 32.51 -33.06 35.23
C GLY A 422 31.04 -33.43 35.28
N SER A 423 30.82 -34.58 34.58
CA SER A 423 29.95 -35.70 34.92
C SER A 423 28.58 -35.49 35.60
N GLN A 424 27.51 -35.80 34.91
CA GLN A 424 26.74 -37.06 35.11
C GLN A 424 25.61 -37.18 34.09
N GLN A 425 25.51 -38.38 33.57
CA GLN A 425 24.52 -38.89 32.65
C GLN A 425 23.10 -38.75 33.19
N THR A 426 22.19 -38.27 32.37
CA THR A 426 20.84 -38.84 32.29
C THR A 426 20.33 -38.68 30.85
N GLU A 427 20.24 -39.85 30.18
CA GLU A 427 19.53 -40.05 28.93
C GLU A 427 18.05 -39.65 29.11
N ILE A 428 17.56 -38.74 28.30
CA ILE A 428 16.14 -38.71 27.94
C ILE A 428 16.04 -38.48 26.43
N HIS A 429 15.69 -39.56 25.74
CA HIS A 429 15.21 -39.57 24.38
C HIS A 429 13.98 -38.68 24.25
N HIS A 430 14.06 -37.61 23.51
CA HIS A 430 12.92 -37.04 22.82
C HIS A 430 13.32 -36.53 21.42
N GLN A 431 13.05 -37.41 20.44
CA GLN A 431 12.87 -36.99 19.05
C GLN A 431 11.75 -35.95 18.99
N ARG A 432 12.09 -34.71 18.66
CA ARG A 432 11.14 -33.77 18.10
C ARG A 432 11.73 -33.21 16.82
N ARG A 433 11.17 -33.65 15.70
CA ARG A 433 11.24 -32.97 14.41
C ARG A 433 10.67 -31.57 14.60
N ALA A 434 11.52 -30.55 14.58
CA ALA A 434 11.10 -29.18 14.46
C ALA A 434 10.92 -28.89 12.97
N THR A 435 9.70 -29.04 12.47
CA THR A 435 9.27 -28.35 11.25
C THR A 435 9.11 -26.88 11.60
N ALA A 436 10.01 -26.06 11.11
CA ALA A 436 9.86 -24.62 11.20
C ALA A 436 8.63 -24.18 10.37
N ARG A 437 7.51 -23.98 11.05
CA ARG A 437 6.40 -23.21 10.51
C ARG A 437 6.78 -21.73 10.65
N CYS A 438 7.00 -21.06 9.55
CA CYS A 438 6.96 -19.60 9.48
C CYS A 438 5.54 -19.15 9.82
N SER A 439 5.28 -18.79 11.06
CA SER A 439 4.13 -17.99 11.43
C SER A 439 4.55 -16.52 11.28
N CYS A 440 4.16 -15.88 10.18
CA CYS A 440 4.18 -14.43 10.06
C CYS A 440 3.15 -13.85 11.04
N GLY A 441 3.56 -13.69 12.29
CA GLY A 441 2.90 -12.84 13.26
C GLY A 441 3.31 -11.40 12.96
N LEU A 442 2.48 -10.67 12.24
CA LEU A 442 2.52 -9.22 12.19
C LEU A 442 2.21 -8.69 13.59
N GLU A 443 3.23 -8.41 14.36
CA GLU A 443 3.08 -7.57 15.54
C GLU A 443 2.77 -6.13 15.07
N ARG A 444 1.63 -5.65 15.54
CA ARG A 444 1.14 -4.29 15.33
C ARG A 444 2.17 -3.30 15.89
N PRO A 445 2.45 -2.18 15.22
CA PRO A 445 3.13 -1.08 15.87
C PRO A 445 2.22 -0.54 16.98
N THR A 446 2.70 -0.64 18.21
CA THR A 446 2.08 -0.03 19.40
C THR A 446 2.14 1.48 19.19
N VAL A 447 1.01 2.09 18.88
CA VAL A 447 0.84 3.54 18.91
C VAL A 447 0.90 3.94 20.38
N PHE A 448 1.97 4.59 20.79
CA PHE A 448 2.03 5.30 22.07
C PHE A 448 1.04 6.46 22.02
N ALA A 449 -0.12 6.27 22.63
CA ALA A 449 -1.01 7.36 22.98
C ALA A 449 -0.37 8.12 24.14
N MET A 450 0.20 9.28 23.86
CA MET A 450 0.51 10.27 24.90
C MET A 450 -0.80 10.82 25.41
N SER A 451 -1.20 10.31 26.59
CA SER A 451 -2.22 10.92 27.43
C SER A 451 -1.68 12.25 27.96
N VAL A 452 -2.15 13.34 27.39
CA VAL A 452 -1.99 14.66 28.00
C VAL A 452 -3.02 14.75 29.12
N ALA A 453 -2.55 14.64 30.36
CA ALA A 453 -3.33 14.94 31.54
C ALA A 453 -3.63 16.43 31.57
N ASN A 454 -4.86 16.83 31.27
CA ASN A 454 -5.37 18.14 31.60
C ASN A 454 -5.71 18.18 33.10
N SER A 455 -4.85 18.81 33.87
CA SER A 455 -5.20 19.28 35.20
C SER A 455 -5.98 20.58 35.07
N SER A 456 -7.30 20.50 35.15
CA SER A 456 -8.15 21.66 35.43
C SER A 456 -8.23 21.84 36.93
N SER A 457 -7.53 22.82 37.46
CA SER A 457 -7.86 23.41 38.77
C SER A 457 -8.95 24.44 38.58
N ALA A 458 -10.08 24.19 39.23
CA ALA A 458 -11.12 25.16 39.50
C ALA A 458 -10.59 26.27 40.37
N GLU A 459 -11.03 27.49 40.10
CA GLU A 459 -11.49 28.45 41.11
C GLU A 459 -11.95 29.77 40.46
N ARG A 460 -13.22 30.03 40.76
CA ARG A 460 -14.04 31.26 40.80
C ARG A 460 -14.67 31.73 39.50
#